data_51006fbcdb47b0ccd92652ecdabbc58b
#
_entry.id   51006fbcdb47b0ccd92652ecdabbc58b
#
_cell.length_a   1.000
_cell.length_b   1.000
_cell.length_c   1.000
_cell.angle_alpha   90.00
_cell.angle_beta   90.00
_cell.angle_gamma   90.00
#
_symmetry.space_group_name_H-M   'P 1'
#
loop_
_entity.id
_entity.type
_entity.pdbx_description
1 polymer ?
#
loop_
_entity_poly.entity_id
_entity_poly.type
_entity_poly.pdbx_seq_one_letter_code
_entity_poly.pdbx_strand_id
1 'polypeptide(L)'
;DELLAAYRELISYCPEERALFHGDFGSNNVIVGKKSRISGVIDWDCAAYGDFLYDIATAYFWRTWLMCMEKTAAYWERKYSHLPRYTERILCYELRIGLTEIYENAVENDTETTEWLQNRCREILREYRQRKA
;
A
#
# COMPACT_ATOMS: atom_id res chain seq x y z
N ASP A 1 -15.61 5.33 10.54
CA ASP A 1 -15.14 6.66 10.93
C ASP A 1 -13.74 6.67 11.55
N GLU A 2 -13.37 5.65 12.34
CA GLU A 2 -12.03 5.59 12.97
C GLU A 2 -10.90 5.45 11.93
N LEU A 3 -11.09 4.67 10.88
CA LEU A 3 -10.11 4.52 9.80
C LEU A 3 -9.85 5.85 9.09
N LEU A 4 -10.92 6.57 8.79
CA LEU A 4 -10.82 7.87 8.14
C LEU A 4 -10.16 8.92 9.04
N ALA A 5 -10.41 8.88 10.34
CA ALA A 5 -9.75 9.75 11.30
C ALA A 5 -8.25 9.47 11.39
N ALA A 6 -7.85 8.20 11.47
CA ALA A 6 -6.44 7.80 11.45
C ALA A 6 -5.75 8.19 10.14
N TYR A 7 -6.41 7.98 9.00
CA TYR A 7 -5.89 8.40 7.69
C TYR A 7 -5.65 9.91 7.63
N ARG A 8 -6.61 10.73 8.10
CA ARG A 8 -6.48 12.20 8.13
C ARG A 8 -5.34 12.68 9.01
N GLU A 9 -5.07 11.99 10.10
CA GLU A 9 -3.93 12.30 10.95
C GLU A 9 -2.61 11.90 10.26
N LEU A 10 -2.54 10.68 9.73
CA LEU A 10 -1.33 10.14 9.10
C LEU A 10 -0.90 10.92 7.86
N ILE A 11 -1.84 11.46 7.07
CA ILE A 11 -1.52 12.23 5.88
C ILE A 11 -0.68 13.47 6.16
N SER A 12 -0.75 14.01 7.39
CA SER A 12 0.09 15.14 7.80
C SER A 12 1.59 14.82 7.87
N TYR A 13 1.95 13.53 7.91
CA TYR A 13 3.34 13.05 7.89
C TYR A 13 3.85 12.76 6.47
N CYS A 14 2.97 12.77 5.47
CA CYS A 14 3.34 12.50 4.10
C CYS A 14 3.89 13.75 3.43
N PRO A 15 5.08 13.67 2.76
CA PRO A 15 5.66 14.82 2.09
C PRO A 15 4.92 15.15 0.79
N GLU A 16 4.97 16.40 0.38
CA GLU A 16 4.57 16.83 -0.96
C GLU A 16 5.71 16.55 -1.95
N GLU A 17 5.94 15.29 -2.27
CA GLU A 17 6.91 14.88 -3.27
C GLU A 17 6.25 14.76 -4.66
N ARG A 18 7.09 14.78 -5.70
CA ARG A 18 6.65 14.64 -7.09
C ARG A 18 7.41 13.52 -7.80
N ALA A 19 7.58 12.40 -7.12
CA ALA A 19 8.05 11.18 -7.76
C ALA A 19 6.89 10.55 -8.54
N LEU A 20 7.18 9.96 -9.69
CA LEU A 20 6.20 9.13 -10.38
C LEU A 20 6.08 7.81 -9.61
N PHE A 21 4.86 7.45 -9.24
CA PHE A 21 4.55 6.13 -8.71
C PHE A 21 3.52 5.43 -9.61
N HIS A 22 3.53 4.10 -9.59
CA HIS A 22 2.68 3.27 -10.44
C HIS A 22 1.22 3.26 -9.98
N GLY A 23 0.99 3.27 -8.68
CA GLY A 23 -0.35 3.27 -8.08
C GLY A 23 -0.97 1.90 -7.86
N ASP A 24 -0.58 0.90 -8.67
CA ASP A 24 -0.97 -0.51 -8.54
C ASP A 24 0.23 -1.42 -8.81
N PHE A 25 1.34 -1.18 -8.08
CA PHE A 25 2.59 -1.91 -8.32
C PHE A 25 2.58 -3.29 -7.66
N GLY A 26 2.36 -4.31 -8.46
CA GLY A 26 2.35 -5.72 -8.05
C GLY A 26 3.06 -6.64 -9.05
N SER A 27 3.21 -7.90 -8.66
CA SER A 27 3.82 -8.93 -9.52
C SER A 27 3.01 -9.22 -10.79
N ASN A 28 1.71 -8.95 -10.77
CA ASN A 28 0.77 -9.04 -11.90
C ASN A 28 1.09 -8.01 -12.99
N ASN A 29 1.68 -6.87 -12.63
CA ASN A 29 1.99 -5.77 -13.55
C ASN A 29 3.47 -5.77 -14.01
N VAL A 30 4.18 -6.87 -13.78
CA VAL A 30 5.60 -7.03 -14.17
C VAL A 30 5.75 -8.11 -15.23
N ILE A 31 6.30 -7.76 -16.39
CA ILE A 31 6.64 -8.71 -17.44
C ILE A 31 8.04 -9.24 -17.22
N VAL A 32 8.15 -10.55 -17.10
CA VAL A 32 9.43 -11.25 -16.94
C VAL A 32 9.80 -11.93 -18.24
N GLY A 33 10.94 -11.52 -18.80
CA GLY A 33 11.50 -12.09 -20.01
C GLY A 33 12.41 -13.29 -19.75
N LYS A 34 13.18 -13.65 -20.78
CA LYS A 34 14.16 -14.75 -20.69
C LYS A 34 15.17 -14.49 -19.55
N LYS A 35 15.62 -15.59 -18.89
CA LYS A 35 16.58 -15.56 -17.77
C LYS A 35 16.07 -14.79 -16.55
N SER A 36 14.75 -14.80 -16.30
CA SER A 36 14.12 -14.14 -15.15
C SER A 36 14.45 -12.65 -15.05
N ARG A 37 14.64 -11.97 -16.16
CA ARG A 37 14.86 -10.52 -16.18
C ARG A 37 13.54 -9.80 -16.38
N ILE A 38 13.32 -8.75 -15.61
CA ILE A 38 12.19 -7.83 -15.83
C ILE A 38 12.42 -7.15 -17.18
N SER A 39 11.44 -7.26 -18.09
CA SER A 39 11.45 -6.67 -19.41
C SER A 39 10.47 -5.51 -19.57
N GLY A 40 9.54 -5.37 -18.64
CA GLY A 40 8.59 -4.25 -18.63
C GLY A 40 7.74 -4.22 -17.38
N VAL A 41 7.16 -3.06 -17.15
CA VAL A 41 6.09 -2.82 -16.17
C VAL A 41 4.92 -2.26 -16.97
N ILE A 42 3.73 -2.79 -16.75
CA ILE A 42 2.51 -2.48 -17.50
C ILE A 42 1.42 -1.98 -16.56
N ASP A 43 0.31 -1.54 -17.11
CA ASP A 43 -0.88 -1.10 -16.40
C ASP A 43 -0.65 0.13 -15.49
N TRP A 44 -0.28 1.21 -16.14
CA TRP A 44 0.01 2.50 -15.51
C TRP A 44 -1.22 3.39 -15.33
N ASP A 45 -2.43 2.85 -15.40
CA ASP A 45 -3.68 3.61 -15.35
C ASP A 45 -3.87 4.34 -14.01
N CYS A 46 -3.34 3.78 -12.93
CA CYS A 46 -3.34 4.37 -11.59
C CYS A 46 -2.14 5.28 -11.29
N ALA A 47 -1.27 5.50 -12.28
CA ALA A 47 -0.03 6.25 -12.07
C ALA A 47 -0.30 7.72 -11.72
N ALA A 48 0.46 8.23 -10.76
CA ALA A 48 0.36 9.62 -10.34
C ALA A 48 1.71 10.17 -9.87
N TYR A 49 1.76 11.47 -9.63
CA TYR A 49 2.91 12.11 -9.00
C TYR A 49 2.67 12.32 -7.51
N GLY A 50 3.61 11.86 -6.70
CA GLY A 50 3.54 11.98 -5.24
C GLY A 50 4.71 11.28 -4.56
N ASP A 51 4.45 10.76 -3.37
CA ASP A 51 5.45 10.02 -2.60
C ASP A 51 5.60 8.58 -3.14
N PHE A 52 6.81 8.21 -3.56
CA PHE A 52 7.09 6.88 -4.10
C PHE A 52 6.86 5.73 -3.09
N LEU A 53 6.78 6.03 -1.79
CA LEU A 53 6.43 5.04 -0.78
C LEU A 53 5.01 4.48 -0.95
N TYR A 54 4.17 5.10 -1.78
CA TYR A 54 2.86 4.56 -2.13
C TYR A 54 2.96 3.16 -2.75
N ASP A 55 3.85 2.98 -3.74
CA ASP A 55 4.06 1.67 -4.37
C ASP A 55 4.64 0.63 -3.41
N ILE A 56 5.46 1.08 -2.45
CA ILE A 56 5.98 0.21 -1.39
C ILE A 56 4.85 -0.21 -0.45
N ALA A 57 3.96 0.71 -0.09
CA ALA A 57 2.81 0.42 0.76
C ALA A 57 1.84 -0.60 0.12
N THR A 58 1.76 -0.65 -1.22
CA THR A 58 1.02 -1.69 -1.93
C THR A 58 1.54 -3.09 -1.56
N ALA A 59 2.86 -3.29 -1.54
CA ALA A 59 3.43 -4.56 -1.11
C ALA A 59 3.13 -4.87 0.37
N TYR A 60 3.14 -3.88 1.25
CA TYR A 60 2.79 -4.05 2.67
C TYR A 60 1.32 -4.40 2.86
N PHE A 61 0.42 -3.74 2.15
CA PHE A 61 -1.01 -3.97 2.26
C PHE A 61 -1.37 -5.40 1.86
N TRP A 62 -0.88 -5.84 0.69
CA TRP A 62 -1.24 -7.14 0.10
C TRP A 62 -0.40 -8.34 0.60
N ARG A 63 0.63 -8.13 1.42
CA ARG A 63 1.51 -9.21 1.89
C ARG A 63 0.78 -10.34 2.64
N THR A 64 -0.33 -10.04 3.30
CA THR A 64 -1.14 -11.04 4.03
C THR A 64 -2.08 -11.81 3.11
N TRP A 65 -2.36 -11.30 1.93
CA TRP A 65 -3.13 -11.98 0.89
C TRP A 65 -2.21 -12.68 -0.11
N LEU A 66 -1.15 -12.02 -0.55
CA LEU A 66 -0.19 -12.50 -1.53
C LEU A 66 1.17 -12.77 -0.87
N MET A 67 1.47 -14.01 -0.53
CA MET A 67 2.71 -14.38 0.17
C MET A 67 4.00 -13.93 -0.53
N CYS A 68 3.98 -13.74 -1.85
CA CYS A 68 5.13 -13.21 -2.59
C CYS A 68 5.46 -11.76 -2.20
N MET A 69 4.47 -10.99 -1.76
CA MET A 69 4.64 -9.59 -1.36
C MET A 69 5.37 -9.42 -0.03
N GLU A 70 5.37 -10.43 0.84
CA GLU A 70 6.08 -10.36 2.12
C GLU A 70 7.60 -10.15 1.94
N LYS A 71 8.21 -10.90 1.03
CA LYS A 71 9.64 -10.73 0.71
C LYS A 71 9.94 -9.37 0.10
N THR A 72 9.03 -8.87 -0.73
CA THR A 72 9.12 -7.55 -1.35
C THR A 72 9.03 -6.45 -0.29
N ALA A 73 8.05 -6.51 0.61
CA ALA A 73 7.90 -5.58 1.72
C ALA A 73 9.16 -5.57 2.62
N ALA A 74 9.65 -6.74 3.02
CA ALA A 74 10.86 -6.86 3.83
C ALA A 74 12.12 -6.32 3.15
N TYR A 75 12.24 -6.45 1.83
CA TYR A 75 13.33 -5.85 1.06
C TYR A 75 13.28 -4.32 1.12
N TRP A 76 12.11 -3.73 0.87
CA TRP A 76 11.93 -2.30 0.87
C TRP A 76 12.09 -1.68 2.27
N GLU A 77 11.65 -2.37 3.31
CA GLU A 77 11.86 -1.95 4.69
C GLU A 77 13.36 -1.79 5.00
N ARG A 78 14.17 -2.81 4.70
CA ARG A 78 15.62 -2.74 4.90
C ARG A 78 16.25 -1.57 4.13
N LYS A 79 15.71 -1.23 2.97
CA LYS A 79 16.27 -0.19 2.10
C LYS A 79 15.86 1.22 2.51
N TYR A 80 14.62 1.41 2.97
CA TYR A 80 14.04 2.74 3.13
C TYR A 80 13.54 3.09 4.53
N SER A 81 13.60 2.17 5.52
CA SER A 81 13.14 2.45 6.88
C SER A 81 13.86 3.61 7.59
N HIS A 82 15.02 4.03 7.05
CA HIS A 82 15.76 5.19 7.54
C HIS A 82 15.15 6.55 7.11
N LEU A 83 14.21 6.56 6.18
CA LEU A 83 13.57 7.80 5.73
C LEU A 83 12.69 8.41 6.83
N PRO A 84 12.60 9.75 6.88
CA PRO A 84 11.74 10.43 7.86
C PRO A 84 10.30 9.96 7.76
N ARG A 85 9.72 9.63 8.93
CA ARG A 85 8.32 9.20 9.02
C ARG A 85 7.95 8.01 8.15
N TYR A 86 8.92 7.15 7.84
CA TYR A 86 8.72 5.99 6.97
C TYR A 86 7.49 5.18 7.37
N THR A 87 7.38 4.82 8.65
CA THR A 87 6.28 3.99 9.14
C THR A 87 4.94 4.67 9.04
N GLU A 88 4.85 5.94 9.46
CA GLU A 88 3.61 6.71 9.40
C GLU A 88 3.16 6.89 7.94
N ARG A 89 4.09 7.12 7.02
CA ARG A 89 3.83 7.23 5.58
C ARG A 89 3.31 5.90 5.01
N ILE A 90 3.96 4.77 5.34
CA ILE A 90 3.50 3.45 4.92
C ILE A 90 2.09 3.16 5.45
N LEU A 91 1.83 3.35 6.74
CA LEU A 91 0.50 3.15 7.32
C LEU A 91 -0.57 4.05 6.69
N CYS A 92 -0.22 5.30 6.37
CA CYS A 92 -1.10 6.22 5.66
C CYS A 92 -1.51 5.65 4.30
N TYR A 93 -0.55 5.19 3.51
CA TYR A 93 -0.82 4.68 2.17
C TYR A 93 -1.50 3.32 2.19
N GLU A 94 -1.17 2.44 3.15
CA GLU A 94 -1.92 1.20 3.36
C GLU A 94 -3.41 1.49 3.66
N LEU A 95 -3.72 2.47 4.53
CA LEU A 95 -5.10 2.88 4.78
C LEU A 95 -5.76 3.49 3.54
N ARG A 96 -5.04 4.28 2.76
CA ARG A 96 -5.54 4.84 1.49
C ARG A 96 -5.94 3.74 0.53
N ILE A 97 -5.06 2.77 0.32
CA ILE A 97 -5.29 1.60 -0.54
C ILE A 97 -6.54 0.85 -0.03
N GLY A 98 -6.55 0.47 1.24
CA GLY A 98 -7.66 -0.29 1.82
C GLY A 98 -9.01 0.43 1.75
N LEU A 99 -9.06 1.75 1.98
CA LEU A 99 -10.29 2.52 1.86
C LEU A 99 -10.80 2.58 0.42
N THR A 100 -9.90 2.68 -0.57
CA THR A 100 -10.26 2.66 -1.99
C THR A 100 -10.81 1.29 -2.38
N GLU A 101 -10.08 0.23 -2.04
CA GLU A 101 -10.49 -1.15 -2.32
C GLU A 101 -11.83 -1.52 -1.66
N ILE A 102 -12.07 -1.11 -0.41
CA ILE A 102 -13.36 -1.32 0.26
C ILE A 102 -14.50 -0.65 -0.53
N TYR A 103 -14.28 0.56 -1.01
CA TYR A 103 -15.29 1.28 -1.79
C TYR A 103 -15.59 0.55 -3.12
N GLU A 104 -14.57 0.19 -3.86
CA GLU A 104 -14.70 -0.45 -5.18
C GLU A 104 -15.39 -1.81 -5.07
N ASN A 105 -14.94 -2.67 -4.14
CA ASN A 105 -15.56 -3.98 -3.93
C ASN A 105 -16.99 -3.90 -3.37
N ALA A 106 -17.29 -2.88 -2.56
CA ALA A 106 -18.64 -2.65 -2.08
C ALA A 106 -19.61 -2.24 -3.23
N VAL A 107 -19.13 -1.47 -4.19
CA VAL A 107 -19.90 -1.10 -5.41
C VAL A 107 -20.16 -2.33 -6.27
N GLU A 108 -19.22 -3.25 -6.35
CA GLU A 108 -19.32 -4.52 -7.10
C GLU A 108 -20.15 -5.60 -6.36
N ASN A 109 -20.54 -5.34 -5.10
CA ASN A 109 -21.21 -6.28 -4.21
C ASN A 109 -20.38 -7.53 -3.87
N ASP A 110 -19.05 -7.45 -3.92
CA ASP A 110 -18.16 -8.49 -3.43
C ASP A 110 -18.01 -8.37 -1.90
N THR A 111 -18.91 -9.07 -1.19
CA THR A 111 -18.98 -9.01 0.27
C THR A 111 -17.82 -9.73 0.94
N GLU A 112 -17.32 -10.82 0.38
CA GLU A 112 -16.21 -11.61 0.94
C GLU A 112 -14.91 -10.81 0.92
N THR A 113 -14.55 -10.26 -0.23
CA THR A 113 -13.36 -9.40 -0.37
C THR A 113 -13.49 -8.15 0.48
N THR A 114 -14.67 -7.52 0.51
CA THR A 114 -14.92 -6.33 1.35
C THR A 114 -14.69 -6.63 2.83
N GLU A 115 -15.13 -7.77 3.35
CA GLU A 115 -14.91 -8.16 4.75
C GLU A 115 -13.42 -8.35 5.06
N TRP A 116 -12.69 -9.03 4.19
CA TRP A 116 -11.24 -9.18 4.33
C TRP A 116 -10.53 -7.82 4.37
N LEU A 117 -10.85 -6.92 3.44
CA LEU A 117 -10.29 -5.57 3.35
C LEU A 117 -10.55 -4.75 4.62
N GLN A 118 -11.77 -4.82 5.16
CA GLN A 118 -12.11 -4.17 6.41
C GLN A 118 -11.29 -4.72 7.59
N ASN A 119 -11.09 -6.03 7.65
CA ASN A 119 -10.27 -6.65 8.68
C ASN A 119 -8.80 -6.23 8.56
N ARG A 120 -8.27 -6.20 7.33
CA ARG A 120 -6.91 -5.71 7.06
C ARG A 120 -6.73 -4.25 7.51
N CYS A 121 -7.67 -3.37 7.19
CA CYS A 121 -7.64 -1.98 7.65
C CYS A 121 -7.70 -1.85 9.19
N ARG A 122 -8.46 -2.72 9.88
CA ARG A 122 -8.50 -2.74 11.36
C ARG A 122 -7.16 -3.20 11.96
N GLU A 123 -6.43 -4.11 11.29
CA GLU A 123 -5.08 -4.50 11.70
C GLU A 123 -4.11 -3.33 11.60
N ILE A 124 -4.11 -2.62 10.47
CA ILE A 124 -3.30 -1.42 10.26
C ILE A 124 -3.60 -0.36 11.33
N LEU A 125 -4.88 -0.14 11.63
CA LEU A 125 -5.29 0.80 12.68
C LEU A 125 -4.77 0.38 14.06
N ARG A 126 -4.79 -0.92 14.38
CA ARG A 126 -4.21 -1.44 15.64
C ARG A 126 -2.71 -1.20 15.72
N GLU A 127 -1.98 -1.46 14.65
CA GLU A 127 -0.54 -1.20 14.56
C GLU A 127 -0.23 0.28 14.78
N TYR A 128 -0.99 1.16 14.15
CA TYR A 128 -0.87 2.61 14.35
C TYR A 128 -1.07 3.03 15.80
N ARG A 129 -2.12 2.51 16.46
CA ARG A 129 -2.43 2.83 17.87
C ARG A 129 -1.36 2.33 18.84
N GLN A 130 -0.82 1.14 18.61
CA GLN A 130 0.26 0.58 19.43
C GLN A 130 1.54 1.41 19.37
N ARG A 131 1.80 2.08 18.25
CA ARG A 131 2.98 2.97 18.10
C ARG A 131 2.78 4.34 18.78
N LYS A 132 1.55 4.73 19.04
CA LYS A 132 1.23 5.98 19.75
C LYS A 132 1.21 5.83 21.28
N ALA A 133 1.05 4.63 21.78
CA ALA A 133 0.99 4.32 23.20
C ALA A 133 2.38 4.27 23.83
#